data_b00098611346fcf5fe13e842ff61fd44
#
_entry.id   b00098611346fcf5fe13e842ff61fd44
#
_cell.length_a   1.000
_cell.length_b   1.000
_cell.length_c   1.000
_cell.angle_alpha   90.00
_cell.angle_beta   90.00
_cell.angle_gamma   90.00
#
_symmetry.space_group_name_H-M   'P 1'
#
loop_
_entity.id
_entity.type
_entity.pdbx_description
1 polymer ?
#
loop_
_entity_poly.entity_id
_entity_poly.type
_entity_poly.pdbx_seq_one_letter_code
_entity_poly.pdbx_strand_id
1 'polypeptide(L)'
;MGAKEEYLENLKSFWPQNAPDISQVSKYVNKYKKEKIVIKCGGKVLIDPDLFDKFIEDVSVLHKLGLKVIIIHGGGPKIKTELAKLNIESEFINGLRVTDKKTMEVVEKALVDFNAEIVEKLSKKICKAEGLNVSTNNTIIVEQENKNLGFVGRPKKILNEKIQVVIDKHAIPVLSPMGKDDDSQKYNINADTAAAAVAKSLKSRRLLLMTDVEGVYDENKKLINEINPNEAKKLIDKKIVQGGMIPKLLNSIDAIENGVRGVVIIDGRKLHSILYEIFSDEGAGTLIRK
;
A
#
# COMPACT_ATOMS: atom_id res chain seq x y z
N MET A 1 22.37 -16.71 -29.43
CA MET A 1 21.61 -16.58 -28.17
C MET A 1 20.13 -16.69 -28.46
N GLY A 2 19.42 -17.57 -27.78
CA GLY A 2 17.97 -17.69 -27.99
C GLY A 2 17.20 -16.55 -27.28
N ALA A 3 16.03 -16.16 -27.79
CA ALA A 3 15.21 -15.09 -27.22
C ALA A 3 14.94 -15.22 -25.71
N LYS A 4 14.97 -16.44 -25.18
CA LYS A 4 14.85 -16.74 -23.75
C LYS A 4 16.10 -16.36 -22.95
N GLU A 5 17.29 -16.53 -23.52
CA GLU A 5 18.57 -16.18 -22.90
C GLU A 5 18.75 -14.66 -22.84
N GLU A 6 18.41 -13.97 -23.94
CA GLU A 6 18.43 -12.50 -23.99
C GLU A 6 17.44 -11.88 -22.99
N TYR A 7 16.25 -12.45 -22.83
CA TYR A 7 15.27 -12.02 -21.83
C TYR A 7 15.82 -12.19 -20.40
N LEU A 8 16.44 -13.32 -20.09
CA LEU A 8 17.01 -13.57 -18.75
C LEU A 8 18.22 -12.67 -18.45
N GLU A 9 19.06 -12.38 -19.44
CA GLU A 9 20.19 -11.46 -19.27
C GLU A 9 19.72 -10.03 -19.00
N ASN A 10 18.68 -9.59 -19.72
CA ASN A 10 18.07 -8.29 -19.49
C ASN A 10 17.47 -8.22 -18.08
N LEU A 11 16.79 -9.26 -17.59
CA LEU A 11 16.29 -9.32 -16.23
C LEU A 11 17.42 -9.23 -15.18
N LYS A 12 18.52 -9.94 -15.37
CA LYS A 12 19.68 -9.91 -14.45
C LYS A 12 20.23 -8.51 -14.25
N SER A 13 20.15 -7.63 -15.26
CA SER A 13 20.71 -6.28 -15.20
C SER A 13 20.04 -5.37 -14.15
N PHE A 14 18.79 -5.69 -13.72
CA PHE A 14 18.05 -4.91 -12.71
C PHE A 14 17.43 -5.78 -11.62
N TRP A 15 17.71 -7.10 -11.59
CA TRP A 15 17.19 -8.01 -10.58
C TRP A 15 18.02 -7.86 -9.28
N PRO A 16 17.39 -7.58 -8.13
CA PRO A 16 18.14 -7.37 -6.90
C PRO A 16 18.83 -8.64 -6.40
N GLN A 17 19.94 -8.46 -5.70
CA GLN A 17 20.54 -9.55 -4.93
C GLN A 17 19.60 -9.99 -3.80
N ASN A 18 19.59 -11.27 -3.48
CA ASN A 18 18.70 -11.88 -2.48
C ASN A 18 17.20 -11.75 -2.77
N ALA A 19 16.81 -11.44 -4.01
CA ALA A 19 15.44 -11.58 -4.50
C ALA A 19 15.14 -13.05 -4.86
N PRO A 20 13.85 -13.43 -5.11
CA PRO A 20 13.50 -14.79 -5.55
C PRO A 20 14.25 -15.24 -6.79
N ASP A 21 14.31 -16.56 -7.03
CA ASP A 21 14.97 -17.11 -8.20
C ASP A 21 14.37 -16.57 -9.50
N ILE A 22 15.21 -15.92 -10.29
CA ILE A 22 14.85 -15.28 -11.56
C ILE A 22 14.24 -16.26 -12.58
N SER A 23 14.57 -17.55 -12.47
CA SER A 23 14.02 -18.59 -13.38
C SER A 23 12.51 -18.72 -13.29
N GLN A 24 11.90 -18.37 -12.16
CA GLN A 24 10.46 -18.45 -11.91
C GLN A 24 9.70 -17.21 -12.39
N VAL A 25 10.38 -16.10 -12.65
CA VAL A 25 9.77 -14.79 -12.92
C VAL A 25 8.79 -14.83 -14.10
N SER A 26 9.12 -15.50 -15.19
CA SER A 26 8.27 -15.57 -16.38
C SER A 26 6.89 -16.17 -16.10
N LYS A 27 6.81 -17.20 -15.23
CA LYS A 27 5.55 -17.84 -14.81
C LYS A 27 4.62 -16.81 -14.16
N TYR A 28 5.16 -15.97 -13.28
CA TYR A 28 4.37 -15.01 -12.52
C TYR A 28 4.07 -13.73 -13.30
N VAL A 29 5.00 -13.25 -14.13
CA VAL A 29 4.75 -12.11 -15.03
C VAL A 29 3.51 -12.38 -15.87
N ASN A 30 3.41 -13.56 -16.50
CA ASN A 30 2.23 -13.94 -17.29
C ASN A 30 0.93 -13.96 -16.46
N LYS A 31 1.01 -14.38 -15.18
CA LYS A 31 -0.11 -14.39 -14.24
C LYS A 31 -0.62 -12.99 -13.89
N TYR A 32 0.28 -11.99 -13.85
CA TYR A 32 -0.03 -10.63 -13.39
C TYR A 32 -0.10 -9.59 -14.51
N LYS A 33 0.36 -9.88 -15.75
CA LYS A 33 0.53 -8.92 -16.85
C LYS A 33 -0.69 -8.04 -17.15
N LYS A 34 -1.92 -8.57 -17.00
CA LYS A 34 -3.17 -7.84 -17.24
C LYS A 34 -3.83 -7.35 -15.96
N GLU A 35 -3.26 -7.65 -14.82
CA GLU A 35 -3.84 -7.46 -13.50
C GLU A 35 -3.26 -6.22 -12.81
N LYS A 36 -4.01 -5.67 -11.86
CA LYS A 36 -3.57 -4.55 -11.03
C LYS A 36 -3.09 -5.06 -9.68
N ILE A 37 -1.97 -4.50 -9.21
CA ILE A 37 -1.38 -4.78 -7.91
C ILE A 37 -1.38 -3.47 -7.14
N VAL A 38 -2.09 -3.43 -6.02
CA VAL A 38 -2.09 -2.27 -5.12
C VAL A 38 -1.14 -2.56 -3.97
N ILE A 39 -0.22 -1.65 -3.70
CA ILE A 39 0.77 -1.77 -2.63
C ILE A 39 0.60 -0.61 -1.66
N LYS A 40 0.27 -0.92 -0.42
CA LYS A 40 0.29 0.08 0.64
C LYS A 40 1.65 0.03 1.34
N CYS A 41 2.41 1.11 1.22
CA CYS A 41 3.68 1.31 1.93
C CYS A 41 3.44 2.03 3.25
N GLY A 42 3.93 1.47 4.36
CA GLY A 42 3.73 2.02 5.69
C GLY A 42 4.78 1.54 6.71
N GLY A 43 4.60 1.92 7.97
CA GLY A 43 5.47 1.49 9.06
C GLY A 43 6.90 2.03 8.96
N LYS A 44 7.85 1.23 9.37
CA LYS A 44 9.28 1.58 9.39
C LYS A 44 9.86 1.85 8.01
N VAL A 45 9.30 1.27 6.95
CA VAL A 45 9.74 1.51 5.57
C VAL A 45 9.73 3.00 5.21
N LEU A 46 8.86 3.81 5.85
CA LEU A 46 8.74 5.24 5.57
C LEU A 46 9.82 6.11 6.22
N ILE A 47 10.53 5.60 7.21
CA ILE A 47 11.50 6.36 8.01
C ILE A 47 12.92 5.81 7.95
N ASP A 48 13.07 4.55 7.58
CA ASP A 48 14.35 3.90 7.39
C ASP A 48 14.77 4.06 5.91
N PRO A 49 15.86 4.80 5.62
CA PRO A 49 16.27 5.08 4.25
C PRO A 49 16.60 3.82 3.44
N ASP A 50 17.22 2.82 4.07
CA ASP A 50 17.61 1.58 3.38
C ASP A 50 16.39 0.74 3.03
N LEU A 51 15.43 0.61 3.96
CA LEU A 51 14.16 -0.08 3.68
C LEU A 51 13.34 0.66 2.62
N PHE A 52 13.37 1.99 2.64
CA PHE A 52 12.67 2.79 1.65
C PHE A 52 13.28 2.63 0.25
N ASP A 53 14.61 2.63 0.16
CA ASP A 53 15.31 2.41 -1.12
C ASP A 53 15.06 0.99 -1.66
N LYS A 54 14.96 -0.02 -0.80
CA LYS A 54 14.58 -1.39 -1.19
C LYS A 54 13.13 -1.48 -1.66
N PHE A 55 12.20 -0.78 -1.00
CA PHE A 55 10.84 -0.65 -1.47
C PHE A 55 10.76 -0.04 -2.88
N ILE A 56 11.48 1.06 -3.13
CA ILE A 56 11.55 1.70 -4.44
C ILE A 56 12.18 0.76 -5.50
N GLU A 57 13.20 -0.01 -5.11
CA GLU A 57 13.83 -1.01 -5.96
C GLU A 57 12.83 -2.10 -6.37
N ASP A 58 12.12 -2.71 -5.42
CA ASP A 58 11.10 -3.73 -5.68
C ASP A 58 10.00 -3.23 -6.61
N VAL A 59 9.45 -2.04 -6.33
CA VAL A 59 8.43 -1.42 -7.18
C VAL A 59 8.97 -1.17 -8.61
N SER A 60 10.23 -0.72 -8.72
CA SER A 60 10.86 -0.49 -10.02
C SER A 60 11.02 -1.77 -10.83
N VAL A 61 11.33 -2.88 -10.18
CA VAL A 61 11.40 -4.21 -10.81
C VAL A 61 10.03 -4.61 -11.37
N LEU A 62 8.98 -4.51 -10.55
CA LEU A 62 7.60 -4.83 -11.00
C LEU A 62 7.21 -4.00 -12.23
N HIS A 63 7.50 -2.70 -12.19
CA HIS A 63 7.19 -1.78 -13.30
C HIS A 63 7.97 -2.11 -14.57
N LYS A 64 9.27 -2.37 -14.48
CA LYS A 64 10.13 -2.78 -15.63
C LYS A 64 9.68 -4.10 -16.24
N LEU A 65 9.06 -4.97 -15.46
CA LEU A 65 8.42 -6.21 -15.92
C LEU A 65 7.05 -5.99 -16.58
N GLY A 66 6.58 -4.75 -16.66
CA GLY A 66 5.30 -4.38 -17.26
C GLY A 66 4.08 -4.66 -16.38
N LEU A 67 4.26 -4.84 -15.09
CA LEU A 67 3.16 -5.04 -14.14
C LEU A 67 2.51 -3.70 -13.76
N LYS A 68 1.19 -3.70 -13.61
CA LYS A 68 0.40 -2.50 -13.26
C LYS A 68 0.37 -2.32 -11.75
N VAL A 69 1.34 -1.57 -11.23
CA VAL A 69 1.49 -1.28 -9.79
C VAL A 69 0.85 0.06 -9.47
N ILE A 70 0.09 0.11 -8.38
CA ILE A 70 -0.49 1.33 -7.79
C ILE A 70 0.02 1.43 -6.36
N ILE A 71 0.57 2.56 -5.96
CA ILE A 71 1.09 2.79 -4.61
C ILE A 71 0.12 3.64 -3.82
N ILE A 72 -0.20 3.23 -2.59
CA ILE A 72 -0.77 4.08 -1.56
C ILE A 72 0.25 4.18 -0.44
N HIS A 73 0.77 5.38 -0.20
CA HIS A 73 1.73 5.54 0.89
C HIS A 73 1.06 5.92 2.20
N GLY A 74 1.65 5.54 3.32
CA GLY A 74 1.32 6.09 4.62
C GLY A 74 2.03 7.43 4.87
N GLY A 75 1.92 7.93 6.09
CA GLY A 75 2.60 9.18 6.48
C GLY A 75 2.75 9.32 7.99
N GLY A 76 2.25 8.37 8.76
CA GLY A 76 2.18 8.47 10.22
C GLY A 76 3.47 8.97 10.90
N PRO A 77 4.63 8.35 10.66
CA PRO A 77 5.89 8.79 11.25
C PRO A 77 6.32 10.20 10.80
N LYS A 78 6.22 10.53 9.51
CA LYS A 78 6.56 11.85 8.98
C LYS A 78 5.64 12.93 9.55
N ILE A 79 4.33 12.66 9.60
CA ILE A 79 3.35 13.56 10.23
C ILE A 79 3.70 13.78 11.71
N LYS A 80 4.03 12.71 12.45
CA LYS A 80 4.43 12.82 13.86
C LYS A 80 5.65 13.72 14.04
N THR A 81 6.65 13.60 13.18
CA THR A 81 7.84 14.45 13.20
C THR A 81 7.50 15.92 12.93
N GLU A 82 6.66 16.21 11.93
CA GLU A 82 6.28 17.58 11.60
C GLU A 82 5.40 18.22 12.70
N LEU A 83 4.47 17.48 13.28
CA LEU A 83 3.67 17.96 14.42
C LEU A 83 4.54 18.27 15.64
N ALA A 84 5.53 17.41 15.94
CA ALA A 84 6.45 17.62 17.05
C ALA A 84 7.27 18.92 16.91
N LYS A 85 7.67 19.30 15.70
CA LYS A 85 8.36 20.59 15.43
C LYS A 85 7.49 21.81 15.77
N LEU A 86 6.18 21.64 15.78
CA LEU A 86 5.21 22.68 16.12
C LEU A 86 4.65 22.56 17.53
N ASN A 87 5.21 21.65 18.34
CA ASN A 87 4.73 21.30 19.69
C ASN A 87 3.24 20.88 19.71
N ILE A 88 2.79 20.20 18.64
CA ILE A 88 1.44 19.63 18.55
C ILE A 88 1.52 18.13 18.86
N GLU A 89 0.80 17.69 19.89
CA GLU A 89 0.69 16.28 20.24
C GLU A 89 -0.33 15.58 19.35
N SER A 90 -0.03 14.32 19.00
CA SER A 90 -0.95 13.47 18.24
C SER A 90 -1.84 12.67 19.16
N GLU A 91 -3.14 12.87 19.05
CA GLU A 91 -4.13 12.03 19.72
C GLU A 91 -4.65 10.97 18.72
N PHE A 92 -4.97 9.77 19.23
CA PHE A 92 -5.53 8.68 18.45
C PHE A 92 -6.76 8.08 19.13
N ILE A 93 -7.83 7.89 18.37
CA ILE A 93 -9.03 7.17 18.80
C ILE A 93 -9.21 5.97 17.88
N ASN A 94 -9.22 4.77 18.44
CA ASN A 94 -9.34 3.50 17.69
C ASN A 94 -8.33 3.38 16.52
N GLY A 95 -7.11 3.89 16.71
CA GLY A 95 -6.06 3.86 15.67
C GLY A 95 -6.17 4.93 14.58
N LEU A 96 -7.17 5.80 14.64
CA LEU A 96 -7.34 6.95 13.77
C LEU A 96 -6.81 8.21 14.46
N ARG A 97 -5.99 9.01 13.74
CA ARG A 97 -5.45 10.26 14.26
C ARG A 97 -6.56 11.30 14.34
N VAL A 98 -6.84 11.83 15.53
CA VAL A 98 -7.66 13.03 15.68
C VAL A 98 -6.99 14.16 14.89
N THR A 99 -7.73 14.78 13.98
CA THR A 99 -7.18 15.71 13.01
C THR A 99 -8.00 17.00 13.05
N ASP A 100 -7.61 17.94 13.88
CA ASP A 100 -8.16 19.30 13.90
C ASP A 100 -7.63 20.12 12.71
N LYS A 101 -8.04 21.38 12.59
CA LYS A 101 -7.66 22.24 11.46
C LYS A 101 -6.14 22.44 11.35
N LYS A 102 -5.45 22.67 12.48
CA LYS A 102 -4.00 22.86 12.49
C LYS A 102 -3.26 21.58 12.15
N THR A 103 -3.71 20.46 12.73
CA THR A 103 -3.19 19.13 12.40
C THR A 103 -3.39 18.79 10.93
N MET A 104 -4.54 19.16 10.34
CA MET A 104 -4.86 18.90 8.94
C MET A 104 -3.89 19.60 7.97
N GLU A 105 -3.50 20.85 8.25
CA GLU A 105 -2.52 21.59 7.45
C GLU A 105 -1.15 20.90 7.44
N VAL A 106 -0.71 20.42 8.61
CA VAL A 106 0.54 19.66 8.74
C VAL A 106 0.46 18.30 8.04
N VAL A 107 -0.67 17.61 8.20
CA VAL A 107 -0.93 16.31 7.53
C VAL A 107 -0.88 16.48 6.02
N GLU A 108 -1.57 17.49 5.47
CA GLU A 108 -1.58 17.74 4.03
C GLU A 108 -0.16 17.98 3.51
N LYS A 109 0.57 18.90 4.15
CA LYS A 109 1.95 19.22 3.74
C LYS A 109 2.84 17.98 3.77
N ALA A 110 2.85 17.25 4.88
CA ALA A 110 3.69 16.06 5.05
C ALA A 110 3.37 14.95 4.02
N LEU A 111 2.09 14.74 3.71
CA LEU A 111 1.68 13.73 2.75
C LEU A 111 1.94 14.13 1.30
N VAL A 112 1.78 15.42 0.96
CA VAL A 112 2.10 15.95 -0.39
C VAL A 112 3.61 15.89 -0.63
N ASP A 113 4.42 16.33 0.33
CA ASP A 113 5.88 16.31 0.24
C ASP A 113 6.38 14.87 0.09
N PHE A 114 5.82 13.94 0.87
CA PHE A 114 6.22 12.53 0.78
C PHE A 114 5.76 11.86 -0.52
N ASN A 115 4.60 12.23 -1.03
CA ASN A 115 4.12 11.78 -2.34
C ASN A 115 5.12 12.17 -3.44
N ALA A 116 5.59 13.42 -3.43
CA ALA A 116 6.60 13.91 -4.37
C ALA A 116 7.95 13.18 -4.21
N GLU A 117 8.38 12.91 -2.99
CA GLU A 117 9.62 12.14 -2.71
C GLU A 117 9.58 10.74 -3.33
N ILE A 118 8.46 10.01 -3.20
CA ILE A 118 8.29 8.69 -3.82
C ILE A 118 8.39 8.80 -5.35
N VAL A 119 7.69 9.76 -5.94
CA VAL A 119 7.71 9.99 -7.41
C VAL A 119 9.13 10.28 -7.89
N GLU A 120 9.87 11.14 -7.18
CA GLU A 120 11.25 11.49 -7.51
C GLU A 120 12.17 10.25 -7.43
N LYS A 121 12.08 9.46 -6.37
CA LYS A 121 12.91 8.25 -6.21
C LYS A 121 12.63 7.22 -7.30
N LEU A 122 11.36 7.02 -7.69
CA LEU A 122 10.99 6.14 -8.80
C LEU A 122 11.55 6.68 -10.13
N SER A 123 11.50 7.97 -10.35
CA SER A 123 12.06 8.60 -11.56
C SER A 123 13.57 8.39 -11.66
N LYS A 124 14.31 8.46 -10.54
CA LYS A 124 15.74 8.11 -10.48
C LYS A 124 16.05 6.66 -10.86
N LYS A 125 15.08 5.75 -10.70
CA LYS A 125 15.17 4.35 -11.17
C LYS A 125 14.66 4.14 -12.60
N ILE A 126 14.48 5.24 -13.36
CA ILE A 126 13.96 5.24 -14.75
C ILE A 126 12.53 4.67 -14.82
N CYS A 127 11.75 4.85 -13.77
CA CYS A 127 10.34 4.49 -13.73
C CYS A 127 9.47 5.74 -13.81
N LYS A 128 8.57 5.80 -14.78
CA LYS A 128 7.57 6.87 -14.82
C LYS A 128 6.63 6.72 -13.64
N ALA A 129 6.38 7.80 -12.90
CA ALA A 129 5.43 7.82 -11.81
C ALA A 129 4.70 9.16 -11.75
N GLU A 130 3.43 9.16 -11.36
CA GLU A 130 2.63 10.38 -11.17
C GLU A 130 2.01 10.41 -9.78
N GLY A 131 2.17 11.53 -9.08
CA GLY A 131 1.55 11.78 -7.78
C GLY A 131 0.07 12.13 -7.91
N LEU A 132 -0.77 11.37 -7.25
CA LEU A 132 -2.20 11.60 -7.14
C LEU A 132 -2.51 12.02 -5.69
N ASN A 133 -2.48 13.31 -5.43
CA ASN A 133 -2.72 13.88 -4.11
C ASN A 133 -3.88 14.88 -4.11
N VAL A 134 -4.35 15.22 -2.93
CA VAL A 134 -5.55 16.05 -2.72
C VAL A 134 -5.38 17.46 -3.28
N SER A 135 -4.16 17.98 -3.38
CA SER A 135 -3.90 19.36 -3.81
C SER A 135 -3.89 19.49 -5.33
N THR A 136 -3.33 18.52 -6.06
CA THR A 136 -3.15 18.57 -7.52
C THR A 136 -4.16 17.73 -8.28
N ASN A 137 -4.46 16.52 -7.81
CA ASN A 137 -5.32 15.58 -8.53
C ASN A 137 -6.08 14.68 -7.56
N ASN A 138 -7.08 15.25 -6.87
CA ASN A 138 -7.88 14.47 -5.92
C ASN A 138 -8.51 13.25 -6.60
N THR A 139 -8.26 12.07 -6.04
CA THR A 139 -8.69 10.77 -6.58
C THR A 139 -9.69 10.08 -5.67
N ILE A 140 -9.76 10.49 -4.40
CA ILE A 140 -10.62 9.89 -3.39
C ILE A 140 -11.67 10.91 -2.94
N ILE A 141 -12.94 10.61 -3.21
CA ILE A 141 -14.07 11.34 -2.62
C ILE A 141 -14.37 10.71 -1.28
N VAL A 142 -14.54 11.51 -0.25
CA VAL A 142 -14.74 11.07 1.12
C VAL A 142 -16.03 11.62 1.72
N GLU A 143 -16.44 11.02 2.82
CA GLU A 143 -17.33 11.58 3.81
C GLU A 143 -16.63 11.62 5.16
N GLN A 144 -17.02 12.51 6.05
CA GLN A 144 -16.44 12.61 7.38
C GLN A 144 -16.67 11.31 8.16
N GLU A 145 -15.62 10.76 8.75
CA GLU A 145 -15.69 9.50 9.51
C GLU A 145 -16.51 9.67 10.79
N ASN A 146 -16.15 10.66 11.59
CA ASN A 146 -16.81 10.99 12.85
C ASN A 146 -16.47 12.43 13.25
N LYS A 147 -17.43 13.19 13.77
CA LYS A 147 -17.23 14.57 14.23
C LYS A 147 -16.13 14.70 15.31
N ASN A 148 -16.02 13.70 16.21
CA ASN A 148 -15.02 13.70 17.28
C ASN A 148 -13.59 13.49 16.76
N LEU A 149 -13.42 13.02 15.53
CA LEU A 149 -12.12 12.85 14.89
C LEU A 149 -11.69 14.08 14.09
N GLY A 150 -12.53 15.10 13.95
CA GLY A 150 -12.28 16.27 13.15
C GLY A 150 -12.25 15.96 11.64
N PHE A 151 -11.15 16.33 10.96
CA PHE A 151 -11.00 16.14 9.52
C PHE A 151 -10.44 14.76 9.17
N VAL A 152 -11.05 13.72 9.70
CA VAL A 152 -10.82 12.32 9.30
C VAL A 152 -11.95 11.87 8.40
N GLY A 153 -11.59 11.31 7.24
CA GLY A 153 -12.53 10.86 6.23
C GLY A 153 -12.47 9.37 5.97
N ARG A 154 -13.61 8.82 5.55
CA ARG A 154 -13.69 7.48 4.97
C ARG A 154 -13.99 7.58 3.47
N PRO A 155 -13.37 6.73 2.63
CA PRO A 155 -13.61 6.74 1.19
C PRO A 155 -15.06 6.43 0.84
N LYS A 156 -15.71 7.35 0.11
CA LYS A 156 -17.07 7.21 -0.44
C LYS A 156 -17.03 6.74 -1.89
N LYS A 157 -16.08 7.28 -2.68
CA LYS A 157 -15.91 6.93 -4.10
C LYS A 157 -14.44 7.10 -4.52
N ILE A 158 -13.97 6.21 -5.37
CA ILE A 158 -12.67 6.34 -6.03
C ILE A 158 -12.90 6.76 -7.49
N LEU A 159 -12.17 7.77 -7.94
CA LEU A 159 -12.20 8.26 -9.33
C LEU A 159 -11.22 7.42 -10.16
N ASN A 160 -11.65 6.22 -10.52
CA ASN A 160 -10.83 5.21 -11.22
C ASN A 160 -10.24 5.71 -12.53
N GLU A 161 -10.95 6.59 -13.23
CA GLU A 161 -10.52 7.19 -14.48
C GLU A 161 -9.19 7.94 -14.32
N LYS A 162 -8.98 8.62 -13.19
CA LYS A 162 -7.73 9.34 -12.92
C LYS A 162 -6.55 8.39 -12.70
N ILE A 163 -6.79 7.27 -12.03
CA ILE A 163 -5.78 6.22 -11.85
C ILE A 163 -5.47 5.55 -13.18
N GLN A 164 -6.52 5.27 -13.97
CA GLN A 164 -6.38 4.60 -15.24
C GLN A 164 -5.60 5.43 -16.27
N VAL A 165 -5.82 6.75 -16.33
CA VAL A 165 -5.04 7.68 -17.16
C VAL A 165 -3.54 7.57 -16.90
N VAL A 166 -3.14 7.44 -15.62
CA VAL A 166 -1.72 7.28 -15.26
C VAL A 166 -1.20 5.91 -15.71
N ILE A 167 -1.98 4.84 -15.49
CA ILE A 167 -1.61 3.49 -15.91
C ILE A 167 -1.47 3.40 -17.44
N ASP A 168 -2.34 4.07 -18.20
CA ASP A 168 -2.32 4.04 -19.67
C ASP A 168 -1.11 4.76 -20.27
N LYS A 169 -0.52 5.71 -19.52
CA LYS A 169 0.77 6.33 -19.84
C LYS A 169 1.98 5.45 -19.48
N HIS A 170 1.75 4.21 -19.06
CA HIS A 170 2.79 3.33 -18.49
C HIS A 170 3.53 3.99 -17.33
N ALA A 171 2.81 4.66 -16.45
CA ALA A 171 3.33 5.27 -15.23
C ALA A 171 2.74 4.62 -13.99
N ILE A 172 3.43 4.76 -12.87
CA ILE A 172 3.01 4.26 -11.55
C ILE A 172 2.17 5.34 -10.87
N PRO A 173 0.87 5.13 -10.60
CA PRO A 173 0.08 6.03 -9.77
C PRO A 173 0.55 5.95 -8.31
N VAL A 174 0.92 7.08 -7.72
CA VAL A 174 1.29 7.20 -6.31
C VAL A 174 0.25 8.06 -5.60
N LEU A 175 -0.58 7.43 -4.76
CA LEU A 175 -1.69 8.08 -4.09
C LEU A 175 -1.34 8.43 -2.64
N SER A 176 -1.65 9.66 -2.23
CA SER A 176 -1.67 10.03 -0.82
C SER A 176 -3.00 9.61 -0.18
N PRO A 177 -3.00 9.20 1.12
CA PRO A 177 -4.22 8.80 1.82
C PRO A 177 -5.01 10.04 2.30
N MET A 178 -5.46 10.83 1.35
CA MET A 178 -6.27 12.02 1.55
C MET A 178 -7.37 12.10 0.51
N GLY A 179 -8.45 12.79 0.83
CA GLY A 179 -9.55 13.03 -0.09
C GLY A 179 -10.27 14.33 0.17
N LYS A 180 -11.20 14.66 -0.72
CA LYS A 180 -12.16 15.76 -0.56
C LYS A 180 -13.56 15.22 -0.51
N ASP A 181 -14.41 15.88 0.27
CA ASP A 181 -15.84 15.67 0.18
C ASP A 181 -16.47 16.45 -0.99
N ASP A 182 -17.79 16.42 -1.08
CA ASP A 182 -18.54 17.09 -2.14
C ASP A 182 -18.43 18.62 -2.03
N ASP A 183 -18.13 19.18 -0.84
CA ASP A 183 -17.91 20.60 -0.56
C ASP A 183 -16.44 21.02 -0.70
N SER A 184 -15.60 20.14 -1.23
CA SER A 184 -14.14 20.35 -1.40
C SER A 184 -13.35 20.47 -0.09
N GLN A 185 -13.94 20.13 1.06
CA GLN A 185 -13.22 20.02 2.32
C GLN A 185 -12.27 18.83 2.27
N LYS A 186 -11.02 19.04 2.70
CA LYS A 186 -9.98 18.01 2.72
C LYS A 186 -10.05 17.19 4.00
N TYR A 187 -9.77 15.89 3.87
CA TYR A 187 -9.74 14.94 4.98
C TYR A 187 -8.52 14.02 4.90
N ASN A 188 -7.99 13.71 6.06
CA ASN A 188 -7.01 12.66 6.27
C ASN A 188 -7.71 11.30 6.27
N ILE A 189 -7.12 10.30 5.64
CA ILE A 189 -7.67 8.94 5.56
C ILE A 189 -6.65 7.96 6.16
N ASN A 190 -7.12 6.95 6.88
CA ASN A 190 -6.24 5.83 7.24
C ASN A 190 -5.70 5.16 5.97
N ALA A 191 -4.37 4.98 5.88
CA ALA A 191 -3.74 4.50 4.65
C ALA A 191 -4.14 3.06 4.28
N ASP A 192 -4.42 2.18 5.25
CA ASP A 192 -4.90 0.82 4.97
C ASP A 192 -6.34 0.87 4.43
N THR A 193 -7.19 1.76 4.97
CA THR A 193 -8.54 2.00 4.49
C THR A 193 -8.55 2.59 3.07
N ALA A 194 -7.69 3.57 2.80
CA ALA A 194 -7.54 4.14 1.45
C ALA A 194 -7.08 3.06 0.44
N ALA A 195 -6.10 2.25 0.81
CA ALA A 195 -5.58 1.18 -0.05
C ALA A 195 -6.64 0.10 -0.33
N ALA A 196 -7.41 -0.31 0.69
CA ALA A 196 -8.51 -1.25 0.51
C ALA A 196 -9.60 -0.69 -0.41
N ALA A 197 -9.98 0.59 -0.25
CA ALA A 197 -10.96 1.24 -1.11
C ALA A 197 -10.50 1.32 -2.57
N VAL A 198 -9.24 1.70 -2.82
CA VAL A 198 -8.64 1.73 -4.17
C VAL A 198 -8.59 0.32 -4.76
N ALA A 199 -8.13 -0.67 -4.00
CA ALA A 199 -8.04 -2.06 -4.45
C ALA A 199 -9.40 -2.64 -4.83
N LYS A 200 -10.45 -2.38 -4.02
CA LYS A 200 -11.84 -2.78 -4.30
C LYS A 200 -12.35 -2.14 -5.60
N SER A 201 -12.23 -0.82 -5.69
CA SER A 201 -12.73 -0.06 -6.83
C SER A 201 -12.08 -0.50 -8.15
N LEU A 202 -10.79 -0.86 -8.12
CA LEU A 202 -10.04 -1.36 -9.26
C LEU A 202 -10.20 -2.87 -9.49
N LYS A 203 -10.89 -3.59 -8.60
CA LYS A 203 -10.97 -5.07 -8.59
C LYS A 203 -9.59 -5.72 -8.72
N SER A 204 -8.67 -5.26 -7.90
CA SER A 204 -7.25 -5.63 -7.97
C SER A 204 -7.04 -7.12 -7.72
N ARG A 205 -6.05 -7.71 -8.41
CA ARG A 205 -5.66 -9.10 -8.15
C ARG A 205 -4.99 -9.27 -6.81
N ARG A 206 -4.17 -8.27 -6.41
CA ARG A 206 -3.47 -8.25 -5.11
C ARG A 206 -3.58 -6.87 -4.47
N LEU A 207 -3.76 -6.89 -3.17
CA LEU A 207 -3.50 -5.77 -2.28
C LEU A 207 -2.41 -6.22 -1.30
N LEU A 208 -1.24 -5.59 -1.33
CA LEU A 208 -0.15 -5.82 -0.39
C LEU A 208 -0.19 -4.75 0.70
N LEU A 209 -0.35 -5.16 1.96
CA LEU A 209 -0.35 -4.29 3.12
C LEU A 209 0.98 -4.46 3.87
N MET A 210 1.95 -3.59 3.57
CA MET A 210 3.23 -3.58 4.27
C MET A 210 3.07 -3.03 5.69
N THR A 211 3.65 -3.74 6.65
CA THR A 211 3.57 -3.43 8.09
C THR A 211 4.87 -3.84 8.79
N ASP A 212 4.95 -3.65 10.11
CA ASP A 212 6.14 -3.96 10.93
C ASP A 212 6.02 -5.33 11.63
N VAL A 213 5.18 -6.22 11.12
CA VAL A 213 5.03 -7.62 11.57
C VAL A 213 4.98 -8.56 10.39
N GLU A 214 5.36 -9.82 10.58
CA GLU A 214 5.47 -10.82 9.50
C GLU A 214 4.13 -11.16 8.85
N GLY A 215 3.03 -11.01 9.59
CA GLY A 215 1.69 -11.34 9.13
C GLY A 215 0.75 -11.54 10.32
N VAL A 216 -0.23 -12.41 10.15
CA VAL A 216 -1.21 -12.81 11.19
C VAL A 216 -0.72 -14.07 11.89
N TYR A 217 -0.78 -14.06 13.22
CA TYR A 217 -0.40 -15.22 14.04
C TYR A 217 -1.62 -15.91 14.62
N ASP A 218 -1.52 -17.22 14.80
CA ASP A 218 -2.49 -18.03 15.51
C ASP A 218 -2.32 -17.90 17.05
N GLU A 219 -3.12 -18.65 17.80
CA GLU A 219 -3.09 -18.70 19.27
C GLU A 219 -1.75 -19.23 19.84
N ASN A 220 -1.00 -20.02 19.05
CA ASN A 220 0.30 -20.56 19.39
C ASN A 220 1.47 -19.65 18.94
N LYS A 221 1.16 -18.43 18.47
CA LYS A 221 2.12 -17.47 17.90
C LYS A 221 2.83 -17.99 16.64
N LYS A 222 2.24 -18.92 15.92
CA LYS A 222 2.72 -19.39 14.63
C LYS A 222 2.14 -18.52 13.52
N LEU A 223 2.98 -18.13 12.56
CA LEU A 223 2.55 -17.36 11.39
C LEU A 223 1.56 -18.18 10.55
N ILE A 224 0.43 -17.57 10.20
CA ILE A 224 -0.58 -18.15 9.32
C ILE A 224 -0.23 -17.72 7.89
N ASN A 225 0.13 -18.67 7.03
CA ASN A 225 0.49 -18.36 5.64
C ASN A 225 -0.74 -17.99 4.79
N GLU A 226 -1.88 -18.64 5.04
CA GLU A 226 -3.13 -18.40 4.30
C GLU A 226 -4.34 -18.54 5.23
N ILE A 227 -5.33 -17.66 5.05
CA ILE A 227 -6.56 -17.63 5.85
C ILE A 227 -7.72 -17.10 5.01
N ASN A 228 -8.92 -17.63 5.21
CA ASN A 228 -10.12 -17.08 4.59
C ASN A 228 -10.80 -16.01 5.47
N PRO A 229 -11.74 -15.20 4.91
CA PRO A 229 -12.43 -14.14 5.66
C PRO A 229 -13.13 -14.62 6.93
N ASN A 230 -13.74 -15.82 6.92
CA ASN A 230 -14.45 -16.34 8.10
C ASN A 230 -13.48 -16.74 9.21
N GLU A 231 -12.36 -17.34 8.87
CA GLU A 231 -11.29 -17.67 9.83
C GLU A 231 -10.68 -16.39 10.41
N ALA A 232 -10.44 -15.37 9.58
CA ALA A 232 -9.95 -14.07 10.04
C ALA A 232 -10.92 -13.39 11.02
N LYS A 233 -12.23 -13.45 10.77
CA LYS A 233 -13.27 -12.98 11.71
C LYS A 233 -13.20 -13.73 13.05
N LYS A 234 -13.06 -15.07 13.01
CA LYS A 234 -12.92 -15.90 14.23
C LYS A 234 -11.71 -15.51 15.07
N LEU A 235 -10.58 -15.16 14.46
CA LEU A 235 -9.39 -14.72 15.21
C LEU A 235 -9.64 -13.38 15.92
N ILE A 236 -10.40 -12.47 15.32
CA ILE A 236 -10.81 -11.21 15.95
C ILE A 236 -11.77 -11.49 17.11
N ASP A 237 -12.82 -12.29 16.89
CA ASP A 237 -13.84 -12.60 17.89
C ASP A 237 -13.25 -13.31 19.13
N LYS A 238 -12.29 -14.21 18.91
CA LYS A 238 -11.54 -14.91 19.97
C LYS A 238 -10.46 -14.03 20.63
N LYS A 239 -10.30 -12.76 20.20
CA LYS A 239 -9.29 -11.82 20.71
C LYS A 239 -7.84 -12.31 20.57
N ILE A 240 -7.58 -13.23 19.63
CA ILE A 240 -6.24 -13.69 19.27
C ILE A 240 -5.48 -12.55 18.57
N VAL A 241 -6.18 -11.83 17.70
CA VAL A 241 -5.67 -10.62 17.03
C VAL A 241 -6.08 -9.38 17.84
N GLN A 242 -5.13 -8.44 18.01
CA GLN A 242 -5.31 -7.26 18.84
C GLN A 242 -4.75 -5.99 18.17
N GLY A 243 -5.11 -4.83 18.73
CA GLY A 243 -4.55 -3.53 18.37
C GLY A 243 -4.71 -3.18 16.88
N GLY A 244 -3.65 -2.66 16.28
CA GLY A 244 -3.63 -2.22 14.88
C GLY A 244 -3.84 -3.32 13.83
N MET A 245 -3.77 -4.60 14.21
CA MET A 245 -4.04 -5.71 13.30
C MET A 245 -5.55 -5.90 13.06
N ILE A 246 -6.41 -5.56 14.03
CA ILE A 246 -7.87 -5.66 13.87
C ILE A 246 -8.37 -4.83 12.69
N PRO A 247 -8.16 -3.50 12.62
CA PRO A 247 -8.62 -2.71 11.48
C PRO A 247 -7.98 -3.16 10.15
N LYS A 248 -6.76 -3.67 10.18
CA LYS A 248 -6.07 -4.20 9.00
C LYS A 248 -6.76 -5.46 8.47
N LEU A 249 -7.13 -6.40 9.35
CA LEU A 249 -7.91 -7.58 8.96
C LEU A 249 -9.32 -7.21 8.50
N LEU A 250 -10.01 -6.30 9.17
CA LEU A 250 -11.34 -5.86 8.76
C LEU A 250 -11.33 -5.24 7.35
N ASN A 251 -10.36 -4.35 7.07
CA ASN A 251 -10.16 -3.80 5.73
C ASN A 251 -9.82 -4.88 4.69
N SER A 252 -9.05 -5.91 5.08
CA SER A 252 -8.71 -7.03 4.20
C SER A 252 -9.92 -7.89 3.87
N ILE A 253 -10.73 -8.22 4.87
CA ILE A 253 -11.98 -8.98 4.72
C ILE A 253 -12.93 -8.23 3.78
N ASP A 254 -13.18 -6.95 4.05
CA ASP A 254 -14.02 -6.10 3.22
C ASP A 254 -13.51 -6.02 1.77
N ALA A 255 -12.19 -5.90 1.57
CA ALA A 255 -11.60 -5.89 0.24
C ALA A 255 -11.85 -7.21 -0.53
N ILE A 256 -11.68 -8.36 0.12
CA ILE A 256 -11.92 -9.69 -0.46
C ILE A 256 -13.41 -9.90 -0.78
N GLU A 257 -14.29 -9.56 0.15
CA GLU A 257 -15.74 -9.69 -0.04
C GLU A 257 -16.24 -8.84 -1.23
N ASN A 258 -15.56 -7.71 -1.50
CA ASN A 258 -15.89 -6.78 -2.59
C ASN A 258 -15.02 -6.91 -3.84
N GLY A 259 -14.37 -8.07 -4.06
CA GLY A 259 -13.83 -8.46 -5.35
C GLY A 259 -12.31 -8.34 -5.53
N VAL A 260 -11.56 -7.97 -4.52
CA VAL A 260 -10.11 -8.16 -4.49
C VAL A 260 -9.82 -9.67 -4.38
N ARG A 261 -8.94 -10.22 -5.22
CA ARG A 261 -8.72 -11.68 -5.27
C ARG A 261 -7.78 -12.19 -4.18
N GLY A 262 -6.97 -11.32 -3.59
CA GLY A 262 -6.10 -11.66 -2.46
C GLY A 262 -5.54 -10.40 -1.82
N VAL A 263 -5.59 -10.35 -0.50
CA VAL A 263 -4.90 -9.34 0.31
C VAL A 263 -3.77 -10.04 1.05
N VAL A 264 -2.58 -9.47 1.04
CA VAL A 264 -1.43 -10.04 1.75
C VAL A 264 -0.89 -9.02 2.73
N ILE A 265 -0.75 -9.45 3.97
CA ILE A 265 -0.08 -8.69 5.02
C ILE A 265 1.36 -9.17 5.06
N ILE A 266 2.31 -8.26 4.76
CA ILE A 266 3.74 -8.56 4.64
C ILE A 266 4.59 -7.68 5.54
N ASP A 267 5.73 -8.23 5.99
CA ASP A 267 6.73 -7.45 6.74
C ASP A 267 7.56 -6.57 5.81
N GLY A 268 7.36 -5.27 5.91
CA GLY A 268 8.13 -4.29 5.13
C GLY A 268 9.61 -4.19 5.52
N ARG A 269 10.01 -4.79 6.64
CA ARG A 269 11.42 -4.84 7.09
C ARG A 269 12.21 -5.97 6.45
N LYS A 270 11.53 -6.99 5.90
CA LYS A 270 12.17 -8.08 5.17
C LYS A 270 12.56 -7.60 3.77
N LEU A 271 13.82 -7.83 3.41
CA LEU A 271 14.33 -7.46 2.09
C LEU A 271 13.53 -8.13 0.99
N HIS A 272 13.15 -7.34 0.00
CA HIS A 272 12.44 -7.80 -1.20
C HIS A 272 11.13 -8.58 -0.92
N SER A 273 10.47 -8.30 0.21
CA SER A 273 9.22 -8.99 0.58
C SER A 273 8.12 -8.86 -0.49
N ILE A 274 8.09 -7.76 -1.23
CA ILE A 274 7.18 -7.57 -2.37
C ILE A 274 7.51 -8.57 -3.49
N LEU A 275 8.79 -8.72 -3.84
CA LEU A 275 9.22 -9.64 -4.90
C LEU A 275 8.99 -11.09 -4.50
N TYR A 276 9.25 -11.45 -3.23
CA TYR A 276 8.93 -12.78 -2.72
C TYR A 276 7.44 -13.08 -2.78
N GLU A 277 6.57 -12.13 -2.42
CA GLU A 277 5.11 -12.32 -2.53
C GLU A 277 4.64 -12.51 -3.98
N ILE A 278 5.22 -11.79 -4.91
CA ILE A 278 4.76 -11.80 -6.30
C ILE A 278 5.40 -12.94 -7.12
N PHE A 279 6.65 -13.32 -6.84
CA PHE A 279 7.46 -14.21 -7.66
C PHE A 279 7.91 -15.49 -6.97
N SER A 280 7.34 -15.86 -5.83
CA SER A 280 7.55 -17.18 -5.23
C SER A 280 6.24 -17.88 -4.91
N ASP A 281 6.28 -19.21 -4.78
CA ASP A 281 5.12 -20.01 -4.36
C ASP A 281 4.90 -19.94 -2.83
N GLU A 282 5.95 -19.62 -2.06
CA GLU A 282 5.91 -19.53 -0.60
C GLU A 282 5.24 -18.24 -0.10
N GLY A 283 5.30 -17.16 -0.92
CA GLY A 283 4.83 -15.84 -0.51
C GLY A 283 5.74 -15.17 0.53
N ALA A 284 5.28 -14.09 1.14
CA ALA A 284 6.08 -13.29 2.08
C ALA A 284 5.36 -12.93 3.38
N GLY A 285 4.15 -13.46 3.62
CA GLY A 285 3.37 -13.12 4.79
C GLY A 285 2.08 -13.92 4.91
N THR A 286 0.98 -13.27 5.33
CA THR A 286 -0.34 -13.91 5.41
C THR A 286 -1.21 -13.49 4.23
N LEU A 287 -1.58 -14.46 3.40
CA LEU A 287 -2.54 -14.29 2.31
C LEU A 287 -3.97 -14.47 2.83
N ILE A 288 -4.82 -13.45 2.63
CA ILE A 288 -6.27 -13.54 2.86
C ILE A 288 -6.94 -13.67 1.50
N ARG A 289 -7.71 -14.75 1.30
CA ARG A 289 -8.51 -14.97 0.09
C ARG A 289 -9.74 -15.85 0.36
N LYS A 290 -10.70 -15.87 -0.60
CA LYS A 290 -11.83 -16.81 -0.58
C LYS A 290 -11.37 -18.23 -0.81
#